data_0ae4ed648a12d28250efb0cd250ad6cf
#
_entry.id   0ae4ed648a12d28250efb0cd250ad6cf
#
_cell.length_a   1.000
_cell.length_b   1.000
_cell.length_c   1.000
_cell.angle_alpha   90.00
_cell.angle_beta   90.00
_cell.angle_gamma   90.00
#
_symmetry.space_group_name_H-M   'P 1'
#
loop_
_entity.id
_entity.type
_entity.pdbx_description
1 polymer ?
#
loop_
_entity_poly.entity_id
_entity_poly.type
_entity_poly.pdbx_seq_one_letter_code
_entity_poly.pdbx_strand_id
1 'polypeptide(L)'
;MAVTWRDLRAPDPVLEAGVRDRLEQVETELAQAVETTDLPLVAEAAGHLLGAGGKRFRPLLVLLAGHFGDPDDPRLIPGAVAIELTHLATLYHDDVIDEARSRRGIASVNARWDNTVAILTGDFLFARASEISSDLGTEVTRLLATTIARVCEGQIREVEGAGRLDTDEGFYLDVIHRKTAALIATACRLGGMLSGAESELIDRLDGFGRALGMAFQISDDIMDLVADRTTLGKEPGADLHEGVYTLPVIYALRDSARRQEPRTLLEARPLDGARLSAALDIVRSDGSLDQARTAVSTEVQGAVALAETLPPGRARDALVHLAEFIAARCGA
;
A
#
# COMPACT_ATOMS: atom_id res chain seq x y z
N MET A 1 -6.65 5.92 11.59
CA MET A 1 -7.46 6.57 10.54
C MET A 1 -6.86 6.25 9.18
N ALA A 2 -7.69 5.77 8.27
CA ALA A 2 -7.23 5.47 6.94
C ALA A 2 -6.93 6.77 6.18
N VAL A 3 -5.70 6.92 5.66
CA VAL A 3 -5.28 8.09 4.86
C VAL A 3 -6.17 8.19 3.62
N THR A 4 -7.05 9.16 3.58
CA THR A 4 -7.75 9.54 2.35
C THR A 4 -7.14 10.84 1.85
N TRP A 5 -7.16 11.09 0.53
CA TRP A 5 -6.79 12.40 0.00
C TRP A 5 -7.59 13.54 0.63
N ARG A 6 -8.78 13.26 1.21
CA ARG A 6 -9.61 14.21 1.96
C ARG A 6 -9.03 14.57 3.33
N ASP A 7 -8.21 13.69 3.90
CA ASP A 7 -7.51 13.92 5.17
C ASP A 7 -6.17 14.62 4.95
N LEU A 8 -5.63 14.54 3.74
CA LEU A 8 -4.50 15.33 3.27
C LEU A 8 -4.99 16.73 2.95
N ARG A 9 -5.11 17.56 3.97
CA ARG A 9 -5.14 19.00 3.76
C ARG A 9 -3.76 19.37 3.19
N ALA A 10 -3.67 19.39 1.85
CA ALA A 10 -2.45 19.92 1.24
C ALA A 10 -2.19 21.31 1.81
N PRO A 11 -0.92 21.66 2.08
CA PRO A 11 -0.59 23.00 2.60
C PRO A 11 -1.09 24.12 1.70
N ASP A 12 -1.42 23.82 0.44
CA ASP A 12 -1.87 24.76 -0.56
C ASP A 12 -3.24 24.39 -1.13
N PRO A 13 -4.29 25.22 -0.93
CA PRO A 13 -5.65 24.94 -1.40
C PRO A 13 -5.80 24.87 -2.92
N VAL A 14 -4.92 25.55 -3.69
CA VAL A 14 -4.98 25.56 -5.15
C VAL A 14 -4.47 24.21 -5.70
N LEU A 15 -3.36 23.71 -5.16
CA LEU A 15 -2.87 22.38 -5.50
C LEU A 15 -3.90 21.32 -5.11
N GLU A 16 -4.46 21.44 -3.91
CA GLU A 16 -5.48 20.50 -3.42
C GLU A 16 -6.69 20.43 -4.37
N ALA A 17 -7.22 21.58 -4.82
CA ALA A 17 -8.35 21.63 -5.74
C ALA A 17 -7.99 20.99 -7.09
N GLY A 18 -6.87 21.34 -7.69
CA GLY A 18 -6.43 20.78 -8.98
C GLY A 18 -6.19 19.26 -8.93
N VAL A 19 -5.57 18.77 -7.86
CA VAL A 19 -5.37 17.32 -7.68
C VAL A 19 -6.71 16.61 -7.45
N ARG A 20 -7.65 17.22 -6.73
CA ARG A 20 -8.99 16.67 -6.51
C ARG A 20 -9.75 16.49 -7.82
N ASP A 21 -9.80 17.52 -8.65
CA ASP A 21 -10.48 17.48 -9.95
C ASP A 21 -9.89 16.39 -10.85
N ARG A 22 -8.58 16.18 -10.80
CA ARG A 22 -7.91 15.12 -11.55
C ARG A 22 -8.16 13.72 -10.97
N LEU A 23 -8.26 13.58 -9.65
CA LEU A 23 -8.66 12.32 -9.02
C LEU A 23 -10.10 11.93 -9.38
N GLU A 24 -11.02 12.89 -9.55
CA GLU A 24 -12.37 12.62 -10.05
C GLU A 24 -12.37 12.11 -11.50
N GLN A 25 -11.46 12.62 -12.34
CA GLN A 25 -11.24 12.08 -13.70
C GLN A 25 -10.68 10.64 -13.62
N VAL A 26 -9.71 10.37 -12.74
CA VAL A 26 -9.19 9.01 -12.52
C VAL A 26 -10.31 8.05 -12.09
N GLU A 27 -11.22 8.46 -11.19
CA GLU A 27 -12.37 7.64 -10.79
C GLU A 27 -13.28 7.32 -11.98
N THR A 28 -13.53 8.30 -12.82
CA THR A 28 -14.35 8.12 -14.02
C THR A 28 -13.72 7.14 -15.00
N GLU A 29 -12.42 7.26 -15.27
CA GLU A 29 -11.70 6.37 -16.18
C GLU A 29 -11.52 4.97 -15.58
N LEU A 30 -11.35 4.83 -14.25
CA LEU A 30 -11.34 3.54 -13.57
C LEU A 30 -12.66 2.80 -13.75
N ALA A 31 -13.81 3.51 -13.60
CA ALA A 31 -15.12 2.92 -13.81
C ALA A 31 -15.28 2.46 -15.28
N GLN A 32 -14.89 3.29 -16.23
CA GLN A 32 -14.93 2.92 -17.66
C GLN A 32 -14.03 1.71 -17.98
N ALA A 33 -12.83 1.66 -17.40
CA ALA A 33 -11.88 0.57 -17.64
C ALA A 33 -12.41 -0.79 -17.19
N VAL A 34 -13.16 -0.86 -16.08
CA VAL A 34 -13.73 -2.12 -15.59
C VAL A 34 -15.02 -2.52 -16.32
N GLU A 35 -15.72 -1.57 -16.93
CA GLU A 35 -16.93 -1.82 -17.75
C GLU A 35 -16.63 -2.25 -19.18
N THR A 36 -15.36 -2.20 -19.62
CA THR A 36 -14.95 -2.57 -20.98
C THR A 36 -14.92 -4.09 -21.17
N THR A 37 -16.08 -4.74 -21.04
CA THR A 37 -16.25 -6.19 -21.24
C THR A 37 -17.69 -6.50 -21.58
N ASP A 38 -17.89 -7.47 -22.48
CA ASP A 38 -19.21 -7.97 -22.86
C ASP A 38 -19.78 -8.98 -21.84
N LEU A 39 -19.00 -9.32 -20.81
CA LEU A 39 -19.39 -10.29 -19.79
C LEU A 39 -19.88 -9.58 -18.52
N PRO A 40 -21.20 -9.54 -18.23
CA PRO A 40 -21.76 -8.82 -17.08
C PRO A 40 -21.16 -9.25 -15.74
N LEU A 41 -20.87 -10.54 -15.57
CA LEU A 41 -20.23 -11.05 -14.35
C LEU A 41 -18.85 -10.44 -14.12
N VAL A 42 -18.03 -10.30 -15.18
CA VAL A 42 -16.69 -9.71 -15.08
C VAL A 42 -16.78 -8.23 -14.73
N ALA A 43 -17.67 -7.48 -15.40
CA ALA A 43 -17.90 -6.06 -15.09
C ALA A 43 -18.36 -5.86 -13.64
N GLU A 44 -19.34 -6.67 -13.16
CA GLU A 44 -19.82 -6.62 -11.79
C GLU A 44 -18.72 -6.96 -10.77
N ALA A 45 -17.97 -8.03 -11.00
CA ALA A 45 -16.90 -8.45 -10.12
C ALA A 45 -15.75 -7.43 -10.10
N ALA A 46 -15.29 -6.94 -11.26
CA ALA A 46 -14.22 -5.95 -11.38
C ALA A 46 -14.60 -4.60 -10.73
N GLY A 47 -15.86 -4.17 -10.88
CA GLY A 47 -16.40 -2.96 -10.26
C GLY A 47 -16.67 -3.09 -8.76
N HIS A 48 -16.71 -4.31 -8.20
CA HIS A 48 -17.14 -4.53 -6.82
C HIS A 48 -16.30 -3.80 -5.77
N LEU A 49 -14.98 -4.00 -5.75
CA LEU A 49 -14.08 -3.29 -4.82
C LEU A 49 -13.85 -1.83 -5.23
N LEU A 50 -13.99 -1.51 -6.50
CA LEU A 50 -13.92 -0.14 -6.98
C LEU A 50 -15.07 0.69 -6.40
N GLY A 51 -16.30 0.17 -6.46
CA GLY A 51 -17.51 0.78 -5.91
C GLY A 51 -17.52 0.90 -4.39
N ALA A 52 -16.79 0.04 -3.68
CA ALA A 52 -16.56 0.17 -2.23
C ALA A 52 -15.68 1.38 -1.86
N GLY A 53 -15.16 2.08 -2.86
CA GLY A 53 -14.29 3.22 -2.69
C GLY A 53 -12.83 2.83 -2.51
N GLY A 54 -12.00 3.82 -2.26
CA GLY A 54 -10.58 3.66 -2.03
C GLY A 54 -9.93 5.01 -1.80
N LYS A 55 -8.77 4.99 -1.17
CA LYS A 55 -8.03 6.22 -0.83
C LYS A 55 -7.33 6.85 -2.03
N ARG A 56 -7.24 6.12 -3.15
CA ARG A 56 -6.53 6.53 -4.38
C ARG A 56 -5.13 7.09 -4.10
N PHE A 57 -4.45 6.46 -3.14
CA PHE A 57 -3.14 6.92 -2.68
C PHE A 57 -2.09 6.86 -3.79
N ARG A 58 -2.10 5.80 -4.60
CA ARG A 58 -1.17 5.65 -5.74
C ARG A 58 -1.47 6.62 -6.88
N PRO A 59 -2.72 6.79 -7.33
CA PRO A 59 -3.12 7.88 -8.21
C PRO A 59 -2.70 9.27 -7.73
N LEU A 60 -2.92 9.57 -6.45
CA LEU A 60 -2.49 10.83 -5.85
C LEU A 60 -0.98 11.05 -6.03
N LEU A 61 -0.16 10.04 -5.79
CA LEU A 61 1.29 10.12 -5.93
C LEU A 61 1.72 10.32 -7.39
N VAL A 62 1.06 9.68 -8.37
CA VAL A 62 1.30 9.93 -9.79
C VAL A 62 1.04 11.40 -10.12
N LEU A 63 -0.09 11.93 -9.67
CA LEU A 63 -0.48 13.32 -9.94
C LEU A 63 0.45 14.32 -9.26
N LEU A 64 0.81 14.12 -7.99
CA LEU A 64 1.76 14.98 -7.28
C LEU A 64 3.15 14.93 -7.91
N ALA A 65 3.65 13.75 -8.27
CA ALA A 65 4.93 13.59 -8.96
C ALA A 65 4.92 14.23 -10.37
N GLY A 66 3.77 14.27 -11.03
CA GLY A 66 3.58 14.95 -12.30
C GLY A 66 3.91 16.43 -12.27
N HIS A 67 3.82 17.08 -11.11
CA HIS A 67 4.16 18.50 -10.95
C HIS A 67 5.66 18.82 -11.05
N PHE A 68 6.53 17.83 -11.15
CA PHE A 68 7.97 18.04 -11.37
C PHE A 68 8.36 18.05 -12.86
N GLY A 69 7.37 17.90 -13.76
CA GLY A 69 7.42 18.13 -15.19
C GLY A 69 6.20 18.95 -15.62
N ASP A 70 5.50 18.52 -16.68
CA ASP A 70 4.22 19.11 -17.10
C ASP A 70 3.06 18.47 -16.33
N PRO A 71 2.44 19.18 -15.35
CA PRO A 71 1.33 18.62 -14.57
C PRO A 71 0.04 18.44 -15.38
N ASP A 72 -0.05 19.06 -16.55
CA ASP A 72 -1.23 18.97 -17.42
C ASP A 72 -1.07 17.92 -18.53
N ASP A 73 0.05 17.17 -18.55
CA ASP A 73 0.25 16.09 -19.52
C ASP A 73 -0.92 15.08 -19.47
N PRO A 74 -1.59 14.84 -20.61
CA PRO A 74 -2.78 13.98 -20.65
C PRO A 74 -2.50 12.52 -20.30
N ARG A 75 -1.24 12.09 -20.34
CA ARG A 75 -0.83 10.70 -19.98
C ARG A 75 -0.87 10.43 -18.47
N LEU A 76 -0.91 11.46 -17.63
CA LEU A 76 -0.91 11.30 -16.18
C LEU A 76 -2.19 10.60 -15.67
N ILE A 77 -3.35 10.88 -16.25
CA ILE A 77 -4.61 10.22 -15.84
C ILE A 77 -4.60 8.75 -16.20
N PRO A 78 -4.37 8.33 -17.47
CA PRO A 78 -4.24 6.90 -17.79
C PRO A 78 -3.15 6.18 -16.99
N GLY A 79 -2.03 6.84 -16.71
CA GLY A 79 -0.98 6.28 -15.85
C GLY A 79 -1.44 6.03 -14.41
N ALA A 80 -2.19 6.98 -13.84
CA ALA A 80 -2.79 6.85 -12.52
C ALA A 80 -3.86 5.74 -12.48
N VAL A 81 -4.60 5.55 -13.57
CA VAL A 81 -5.57 4.44 -13.74
C VAL A 81 -4.83 3.11 -13.79
N ALA A 82 -3.80 2.99 -14.63
CA ALA A 82 -3.04 1.73 -14.78
C ALA A 82 -2.42 1.26 -13.45
N ILE A 83 -1.84 2.17 -12.65
CA ILE A 83 -1.26 1.81 -11.36
C ILE A 83 -2.33 1.42 -10.34
N GLU A 84 -3.51 2.05 -10.34
CA GLU A 84 -4.59 1.70 -9.41
C GLU A 84 -5.26 0.38 -9.80
N LEU A 85 -5.46 0.10 -11.12
CA LEU A 85 -5.92 -1.20 -11.58
C LEU A 85 -4.95 -2.32 -11.20
N THR A 86 -3.64 -2.07 -11.34
CA THR A 86 -2.60 -2.99 -10.86
C THR A 86 -2.75 -3.27 -9.36
N HIS A 87 -2.95 -2.23 -8.54
CA HIS A 87 -3.19 -2.40 -7.12
C HIS A 87 -4.49 -3.16 -6.82
N LEU A 88 -5.58 -2.82 -7.50
CA LEU A 88 -6.84 -3.54 -7.32
C LEU A 88 -6.69 -5.03 -7.64
N ALA A 89 -6.01 -5.37 -8.72
CA ALA A 89 -5.73 -6.75 -9.11
C ALA A 89 -5.01 -7.52 -7.99
N THR A 90 -3.98 -6.91 -7.37
CA THR A 90 -3.30 -7.54 -6.23
C THR A 90 -4.24 -7.79 -5.07
N LEU A 91 -5.16 -6.86 -4.75
CA LEU A 91 -6.13 -7.05 -3.66
C LEU A 91 -7.08 -8.22 -3.91
N TYR A 92 -7.49 -8.46 -5.17
CA TYR A 92 -8.33 -9.61 -5.52
C TYR A 92 -7.60 -10.94 -5.29
N HIS A 93 -6.31 -10.99 -5.66
CA HIS A 93 -5.49 -12.18 -5.45
C HIS A 93 -5.14 -12.36 -3.96
N ASP A 94 -4.82 -11.30 -3.25
CA ASP A 94 -4.54 -11.34 -1.81
C ASP A 94 -5.77 -11.88 -1.04
N ASP A 95 -7.00 -11.41 -1.37
CA ASP A 95 -8.22 -11.91 -0.74
C ASP A 95 -8.42 -13.43 -0.88
N VAL A 96 -7.96 -14.01 -2.00
CA VAL A 96 -7.98 -15.47 -2.20
C VAL A 96 -6.90 -16.16 -1.38
N ILE A 97 -5.67 -15.61 -1.35
CA ILE A 97 -4.53 -16.18 -0.64
C ILE A 97 -4.79 -16.17 0.87
N ASP A 98 -5.35 -15.07 1.38
CA ASP A 98 -5.63 -14.84 2.80
C ASP A 98 -6.99 -15.44 3.24
N GLU A 99 -7.74 -16.08 2.31
CA GLU A 99 -9.12 -16.55 2.54
C GLU A 99 -10.03 -15.46 3.14
N ALA A 100 -9.78 -14.22 2.76
CA ALA A 100 -10.45 -13.05 3.33
C ALA A 100 -11.95 -13.06 3.01
N ARG A 101 -12.80 -12.80 4.01
CA ARG A 101 -14.25 -12.75 3.83
C ARG A 101 -14.78 -11.35 3.57
N SER A 102 -13.99 -10.33 3.85
CA SER A 102 -14.37 -8.93 3.67
C SER A 102 -13.18 -8.06 3.29
N ARG A 103 -13.44 -7.06 2.45
CA ARG A 103 -12.47 -6.04 2.03
C ARG A 103 -13.18 -4.68 1.98
N ARG A 104 -12.59 -3.64 2.54
CA ARG A 104 -13.17 -2.27 2.57
C ARG A 104 -14.60 -2.22 3.16
N GLY A 105 -14.92 -3.10 4.13
CA GLY A 105 -16.22 -3.13 4.79
C GLY A 105 -17.33 -3.83 4.01
N ILE A 106 -17.04 -4.41 2.84
CA ILE A 106 -17.97 -5.25 2.07
C ILE A 106 -17.44 -6.68 1.96
N ALA A 107 -18.27 -7.62 1.50
CA ALA A 107 -17.81 -8.97 1.20
C ALA A 107 -16.69 -8.93 0.15
N SER A 108 -15.61 -9.69 0.34
CA SER A 108 -14.58 -9.88 -0.68
C SER A 108 -15.14 -10.60 -1.91
N VAL A 109 -14.45 -10.52 -3.06
CA VAL A 109 -14.95 -11.13 -4.30
C VAL A 109 -14.99 -12.65 -4.19
N ASN A 110 -13.99 -13.28 -3.61
CA ASN A 110 -13.96 -14.72 -3.33
C ASN A 110 -15.09 -15.16 -2.38
N ALA A 111 -15.48 -14.33 -1.42
CA ALA A 111 -16.60 -14.62 -0.51
C ALA A 111 -17.97 -14.39 -1.14
N ARG A 112 -18.10 -13.40 -2.05
CA ARG A 112 -19.35 -13.07 -2.73
C ARG A 112 -19.66 -14.03 -3.89
N TRP A 113 -18.64 -14.44 -4.63
CA TRP A 113 -18.74 -15.38 -5.74
C TRP A 113 -17.97 -16.67 -5.40
N ASP A 114 -16.72 -16.76 -5.83
CA ASP A 114 -15.78 -17.84 -5.49
C ASP A 114 -14.34 -17.44 -5.81
N ASN A 115 -13.38 -18.31 -5.48
CA ASN A 115 -11.96 -18.08 -5.76
C ASN A 115 -11.67 -17.99 -7.27
N THR A 116 -12.39 -18.74 -8.11
CA THR A 116 -12.18 -18.72 -9.56
C THR A 116 -12.53 -17.35 -10.13
N VAL A 117 -13.69 -16.80 -9.74
CA VAL A 117 -14.10 -15.45 -10.15
C VAL A 117 -13.11 -14.41 -9.66
N ALA A 118 -12.66 -14.49 -8.41
CA ALA A 118 -11.71 -13.53 -7.86
C ALA A 118 -10.36 -13.56 -8.61
N ILE A 119 -9.79 -14.74 -8.86
CA ILE A 119 -8.52 -14.91 -9.60
C ILE A 119 -8.66 -14.34 -11.02
N LEU A 120 -9.67 -14.78 -11.77
CA LEU A 120 -9.86 -14.34 -13.16
C LEU A 120 -10.18 -12.84 -13.26
N THR A 121 -10.87 -12.28 -12.26
CA THR A 121 -11.11 -10.83 -12.21
C THR A 121 -9.82 -10.06 -11.95
N GLY A 122 -8.95 -10.55 -11.05
CA GLY A 122 -7.62 -10.00 -10.85
C GLY A 122 -6.79 -10.02 -12.14
N ASP A 123 -6.79 -11.14 -12.87
CA ASP A 123 -6.11 -11.26 -14.17
C ASP A 123 -6.69 -10.30 -15.21
N PHE A 124 -8.02 -10.12 -15.25
CA PHE A 124 -8.67 -9.13 -16.12
C PHE A 124 -8.21 -7.70 -15.78
N LEU A 125 -8.14 -7.33 -14.52
CA LEU A 125 -7.64 -6.00 -14.10
C LEU A 125 -6.17 -5.79 -14.49
N PHE A 126 -5.30 -6.80 -14.35
CA PHE A 126 -3.92 -6.74 -14.85
C PHE A 126 -3.86 -6.60 -16.37
N ALA A 127 -4.72 -7.29 -17.11
CA ALA A 127 -4.79 -7.15 -18.56
C ALA A 127 -5.20 -5.72 -18.96
N ARG A 128 -6.19 -5.14 -18.28
CA ARG A 128 -6.61 -3.73 -18.50
C ARG A 128 -5.49 -2.74 -18.18
N ALA A 129 -4.78 -2.92 -17.06
CA ALA A 129 -3.61 -2.10 -16.72
C ALA A 129 -2.50 -2.23 -17.79
N SER A 130 -2.27 -3.43 -18.32
CA SER A 130 -1.28 -3.68 -19.36
C SER A 130 -1.64 -3.02 -20.68
N GLU A 131 -2.91 -3.07 -21.08
CA GLU A 131 -3.42 -2.40 -22.28
C GLU A 131 -3.20 -0.88 -22.19
N ILE A 132 -3.66 -0.24 -21.10
CA ILE A 132 -3.45 1.18 -20.87
C ILE A 132 -1.94 1.53 -20.88
N SER A 133 -1.11 0.73 -20.23
CA SER A 133 0.33 0.97 -20.18
C SER A 133 1.01 0.85 -21.53
N SER A 134 0.49 0.02 -22.44
CA SER A 134 1.03 -0.14 -23.79
C SER A 134 0.82 1.11 -24.64
N ASP A 135 -0.27 1.83 -24.44
CA ASP A 135 -0.57 3.09 -25.10
C ASP A 135 0.32 4.24 -24.55
N LEU A 136 0.79 4.12 -23.30
CA LEU A 136 1.72 5.06 -22.66
C LEU A 136 3.19 4.82 -23.06
N GLY A 137 3.49 3.71 -23.67
CA GLY A 137 4.77 3.36 -24.24
C GLY A 137 5.50 2.21 -23.54
N THR A 138 6.50 1.67 -24.23
CA THR A 138 7.23 0.47 -23.83
C THR A 138 7.92 0.59 -22.46
N GLU A 139 8.42 1.77 -22.11
CA GLU A 139 9.09 1.99 -20.81
C GLU A 139 8.09 1.91 -19.66
N VAL A 140 6.89 2.46 -19.82
CA VAL A 140 5.81 2.38 -18.84
C VAL A 140 5.35 0.93 -18.65
N THR A 141 5.14 0.21 -19.77
CA THR A 141 4.76 -1.20 -19.73
C THR A 141 5.83 -2.04 -19.01
N ARG A 142 7.11 -1.80 -19.32
CA ARG A 142 8.22 -2.51 -18.65
C ARG A 142 8.28 -2.19 -17.15
N LEU A 143 8.10 -0.93 -16.78
CA LEU A 143 8.09 -0.49 -15.38
C LEU A 143 6.98 -1.23 -14.61
N LEU A 144 5.75 -1.23 -15.11
CA LEU A 144 4.63 -1.91 -14.45
C LEU A 144 4.83 -3.42 -14.39
N ALA A 145 5.26 -4.06 -15.47
CA ALA A 145 5.52 -5.50 -15.50
C ALA A 145 6.60 -5.90 -14.48
N THR A 146 7.71 -5.13 -14.39
CA THR A 146 8.76 -5.37 -13.41
C THR A 146 8.25 -5.17 -11.98
N THR A 147 7.37 -4.19 -11.77
CA THR A 147 6.78 -3.92 -10.46
C THR A 147 5.83 -5.03 -10.04
N ILE A 148 4.97 -5.53 -10.95
CA ILE A 148 4.10 -6.67 -10.69
C ILE A 148 4.92 -7.89 -10.29
N ALA A 149 6.00 -8.20 -11.02
CA ALA A 149 6.88 -9.32 -10.68
C ALA A 149 7.45 -9.18 -9.25
N ARG A 150 7.91 -7.98 -8.86
CA ARG A 150 8.40 -7.71 -7.49
C ARG A 150 7.32 -7.88 -6.43
N VAL A 151 6.10 -7.41 -6.70
CA VAL A 151 4.98 -7.58 -5.78
C VAL A 151 4.65 -9.06 -5.58
N CYS A 152 4.63 -9.86 -6.67
CA CYS A 152 4.45 -11.30 -6.59
C CYS A 152 5.58 -12.00 -5.80
N GLU A 153 6.85 -11.60 -6.02
CA GLU A 153 7.97 -12.11 -5.23
C GLU A 153 7.81 -11.77 -3.74
N GLY A 154 7.34 -10.55 -3.42
CA GLY A 154 7.07 -10.14 -2.04
C GLY A 154 5.97 -10.97 -1.39
N GLN A 155 4.87 -11.22 -2.12
CA GLN A 155 3.76 -12.06 -1.64
C GLN A 155 4.20 -13.51 -1.41
N ILE A 156 4.99 -14.10 -2.32
CA ILE A 156 5.54 -15.46 -2.15
C ILE A 156 6.42 -15.53 -0.91
N ARG A 157 7.31 -14.54 -0.70
CA ARG A 157 8.15 -14.49 0.50
C ARG A 157 7.34 -14.35 1.78
N GLU A 158 6.27 -13.56 1.78
CA GLU A 158 5.37 -13.46 2.94
C GLU A 158 4.75 -14.82 3.28
N VAL A 159 4.23 -15.54 2.28
CA VAL A 159 3.70 -16.89 2.45
C VAL A 159 4.77 -17.86 2.97
N GLU A 160 6.01 -17.79 2.46
CA GLU A 160 7.13 -18.60 2.96
C GLU A 160 7.49 -18.28 4.43
N GLY A 161 7.29 -17.03 4.87
CA GLY A 161 7.55 -16.57 6.24
C GLY A 161 6.40 -16.84 7.21
N ALA A 162 5.20 -17.11 6.72
CA ALA A 162 4.03 -17.27 7.57
C ALA A 162 4.20 -18.38 8.62
N GLY A 163 3.95 -18.04 9.89
CA GLY A 163 4.11 -18.94 11.02
C GLY A 163 5.55 -19.21 11.48
N ARG A 164 6.55 -18.61 10.86
CA ARG A 164 7.97 -18.82 11.23
C ARG A 164 8.41 -17.81 12.28
N LEU A 165 8.68 -18.30 13.49
CA LEU A 165 9.15 -17.48 14.63
C LEU A 165 10.65 -17.11 14.57
N ASP A 166 11.35 -17.52 13.52
CA ASP A 166 12.74 -17.21 13.26
C ASP A 166 12.94 -16.16 12.16
N THR A 167 11.85 -15.56 11.69
CA THR A 167 11.93 -14.41 10.77
C THR A 167 12.61 -13.23 11.45
N ASP A 168 13.55 -12.61 10.75
CA ASP A 168 14.27 -11.44 11.23
C ASP A 168 13.75 -10.13 10.59
N GLU A 169 14.25 -9.03 11.09
CA GLU A 169 13.96 -7.70 10.59
C GLU A 169 14.30 -7.53 9.10
N GLY A 170 15.42 -8.12 8.65
CA GLY A 170 15.84 -8.04 7.24
C GLY A 170 14.88 -8.77 6.31
N PHE A 171 14.37 -9.93 6.72
CA PHE A 171 13.35 -10.65 5.98
C PHE A 171 12.05 -9.84 5.87
N TYR A 172 11.56 -9.29 6.98
CA TYR A 172 10.37 -8.46 7.01
C TYR A 172 10.51 -7.22 6.11
N LEU A 173 11.63 -6.48 6.23
CA LEU A 173 11.87 -5.30 5.41
C LEU A 173 11.95 -5.63 3.90
N ASP A 174 12.51 -6.77 3.50
CA ASP A 174 12.51 -7.20 2.11
C ASP A 174 11.10 -7.54 1.61
N VAL A 175 10.26 -8.18 2.43
CA VAL A 175 8.86 -8.46 2.10
C VAL A 175 8.09 -7.17 1.83
N ILE A 176 8.07 -6.23 2.77
CA ILE A 176 7.31 -4.99 2.62
C ILE A 176 7.86 -4.07 1.54
N HIS A 177 9.19 -4.11 1.32
CA HIS A 177 9.81 -3.41 0.21
C HIS A 177 9.26 -3.89 -1.14
N ARG A 178 9.16 -5.21 -1.34
CA ARG A 178 8.66 -5.81 -2.58
C ARG A 178 7.15 -5.70 -2.71
N LYS A 179 6.40 -6.09 -1.68
CA LYS A 179 4.94 -6.17 -1.70
C LYS A 179 4.28 -4.79 -1.74
N THR A 180 4.76 -3.84 -0.95
CA THR A 180 4.11 -2.53 -0.75
C THR A 180 4.90 -1.37 -1.32
N ALA A 181 6.17 -1.20 -0.92
CA ALA A 181 6.94 -0.01 -1.27
C ALA A 181 7.25 0.07 -2.77
N ALA A 182 7.45 -1.06 -3.45
CA ALA A 182 7.73 -1.09 -4.89
C ALA A 182 6.62 -0.43 -5.72
N LEU A 183 5.35 -0.68 -5.41
CA LEU A 183 4.23 -0.11 -6.15
C LEU A 183 4.03 1.38 -5.85
N ILE A 184 4.35 1.83 -4.63
CA ILE A 184 4.32 3.25 -4.23
C ILE A 184 5.46 4.02 -4.91
N ALA A 185 6.66 3.46 -4.94
CA ALA A 185 7.80 4.01 -5.68
C ALA A 185 7.50 4.12 -7.19
N THR A 186 6.89 3.08 -7.75
CA THR A 186 6.46 3.07 -9.15
C THR A 186 5.45 4.17 -9.44
N ALA A 187 4.50 4.47 -8.54
CA ALA A 187 3.56 5.57 -8.72
C ALA A 187 4.27 6.93 -8.82
N CYS A 188 5.22 7.20 -7.92
CA CYS A 188 6.02 8.43 -7.95
C CYS A 188 6.88 8.51 -9.22
N ARG A 189 7.57 7.42 -9.56
CA ARG A 189 8.38 7.34 -10.78
C ARG A 189 7.56 7.57 -12.04
N LEU A 190 6.39 6.94 -12.13
CA LEU A 190 5.48 7.02 -13.26
C LEU A 190 4.99 8.46 -13.49
N GLY A 191 4.63 9.18 -12.42
CA GLY A 191 4.23 10.58 -12.51
C GLY A 191 5.34 11.46 -13.09
N GLY A 192 6.58 11.31 -12.63
CA GLY A 192 7.74 12.02 -13.18
C GLY A 192 8.02 11.65 -14.64
N MET A 193 7.95 10.36 -15.00
CA MET A 193 8.17 9.90 -16.38
C MET A 193 7.12 10.46 -17.34
N LEU A 194 5.85 10.39 -16.99
CA LEU A 194 4.74 10.82 -17.86
C LEU A 194 4.67 12.33 -18.02
N SER A 195 5.06 13.10 -17.01
CA SER A 195 5.13 14.56 -17.07
C SER A 195 6.37 15.08 -17.79
N GLY A 196 7.31 14.20 -18.19
CA GLY A 196 8.56 14.60 -18.83
C GLY A 196 9.56 15.27 -17.90
N ALA A 197 9.55 14.94 -16.62
CA ALA A 197 10.55 15.41 -15.67
C ALA A 197 11.97 14.93 -16.04
N GLU A 198 12.98 15.64 -15.60
CA GLU A 198 14.38 15.24 -15.79
C GLU A 198 14.67 13.89 -15.07
N SER A 199 15.53 13.07 -15.68
CA SER A 199 15.86 11.72 -15.19
C SER A 199 16.29 11.70 -13.71
N GLU A 200 17.08 12.70 -13.30
CA GLU A 200 17.52 12.82 -11.91
C GLU A 200 16.35 13.07 -10.94
N LEU A 201 15.35 13.85 -11.35
CA LEU A 201 14.14 14.08 -10.55
C LEU A 201 13.29 12.81 -10.47
N ILE A 202 13.18 12.06 -11.58
CA ILE A 202 12.46 10.78 -11.61
C ILE A 202 13.08 9.79 -10.62
N ASP A 203 14.42 9.72 -10.56
CA ASP A 203 15.11 8.81 -9.63
C ASP A 203 14.94 9.25 -8.16
N ARG A 204 14.92 10.55 -7.88
CA ARG A 204 14.61 11.08 -6.55
C ARG A 204 13.18 10.81 -6.12
N LEU A 205 12.21 10.93 -7.04
CA LEU A 205 10.81 10.59 -6.83
C LEU A 205 10.63 9.08 -6.55
N ASP A 206 11.33 8.21 -7.27
CA ASP A 206 11.35 6.76 -7.00
C ASP A 206 11.87 6.48 -5.58
N GLY A 207 13.00 7.10 -5.20
CA GLY A 207 13.58 6.97 -3.87
C GLY A 207 12.63 7.45 -2.77
N PHE A 208 12.00 8.63 -2.97
CA PHE A 208 10.97 9.15 -2.08
C PHE A 208 9.81 8.17 -1.91
N GLY A 209 9.25 7.68 -3.03
CA GLY A 209 8.14 6.73 -3.01
C GLY A 209 8.48 5.42 -2.31
N ARG A 210 9.74 4.98 -2.41
CA ARG A 210 10.23 3.78 -1.70
C ARG A 210 10.26 3.99 -0.20
N ALA A 211 10.89 5.05 0.30
CA ALA A 211 10.92 5.36 1.72
C ALA A 211 9.52 5.60 2.29
N LEU A 212 8.68 6.36 1.55
CA LEU A 212 7.28 6.56 1.91
C LEU A 212 6.51 5.24 2.02
N GLY A 213 6.72 4.31 1.08
CA GLY A 213 6.07 3.01 1.05
C GLY A 213 6.49 2.11 2.22
N MET A 214 7.77 2.14 2.59
CA MET A 214 8.27 1.45 3.79
C MET A 214 7.62 2.01 5.05
N ALA A 215 7.67 3.33 5.24
CA ALA A 215 7.02 4.00 6.37
C ALA A 215 5.52 3.70 6.43
N PHE A 216 4.85 3.71 5.28
CA PHE A 216 3.42 3.45 5.16
C PHE A 216 3.08 2.05 5.67
N GLN A 217 3.80 1.01 5.23
CA GLN A 217 3.52 -0.36 5.64
C GLN A 217 3.83 -0.58 7.12
N ILE A 218 5.01 -0.15 7.60
CA ILE A 218 5.35 -0.30 9.04
C ILE A 218 4.30 0.40 9.92
N SER A 219 3.82 1.59 9.49
CA SER A 219 2.76 2.31 10.20
C SER A 219 1.41 1.57 10.15
N ASP A 220 1.04 0.91 9.04
CA ASP A 220 -0.18 0.09 8.95
C ASP A 220 -0.09 -1.11 9.91
N ASP A 221 1.06 -1.77 9.99
CA ASP A 221 1.31 -2.90 10.87
C ASP A 221 1.26 -2.51 12.36
N ILE A 222 1.77 -1.32 12.71
CA ILE A 222 1.60 -0.77 14.07
C ILE A 222 0.12 -0.53 14.36
N MET A 223 -0.60 0.08 13.41
CA MET A 223 -2.03 0.37 13.58
C MET A 223 -2.87 -0.89 13.73
N ASP A 224 -2.53 -1.99 13.04
CA ASP A 224 -3.20 -3.29 13.21
C ASP A 224 -3.11 -3.80 14.66
N LEU A 225 -2.03 -3.48 15.36
CA LEU A 225 -1.84 -3.91 16.75
C LEU A 225 -2.47 -2.97 17.78
N VAL A 226 -2.53 -1.63 17.52
CA VAL A 226 -2.89 -0.64 18.55
C VAL A 226 -4.26 -0.02 18.38
N ALA A 227 -4.79 0.06 17.16
CA ALA A 227 -6.07 0.72 16.91
C ALA A 227 -7.22 -0.16 17.37
N ASP A 228 -8.30 0.48 17.78
CA ASP A 228 -9.53 -0.20 18.15
C ASP A 228 -10.32 -0.68 16.92
N ARG A 229 -11.27 -1.57 17.14
CA ARG A 229 -12.13 -2.14 16.10
C ARG A 229 -12.89 -1.06 15.30
N THR A 230 -13.25 0.04 15.93
CA THR A 230 -14.01 1.12 15.28
C THR A 230 -13.13 1.91 14.31
N THR A 231 -11.85 2.03 14.61
CA THR A 231 -10.85 2.71 13.77
C THR A 231 -10.36 1.83 12.62
N LEU A 232 -10.15 0.53 12.87
CA LEU A 232 -9.62 -0.43 11.89
C LEU A 232 -10.69 -0.97 10.94
N GLY A 233 -11.93 -1.09 11.41
CA GLY A 233 -12.98 -1.82 10.69
C GLY A 233 -12.81 -3.35 10.70
N LYS A 234 -11.79 -3.86 11.40
CA LYS A 234 -11.49 -5.28 11.65
C LYS A 234 -11.03 -5.48 13.10
N GLU A 235 -10.93 -6.74 13.55
CA GLU A 235 -10.36 -7.04 14.86
C GLU A 235 -8.86 -6.71 14.87
N PRO A 236 -8.32 -6.12 15.97
CA PRO A 236 -6.90 -5.88 16.12
C PRO A 236 -6.09 -7.17 16.09
N GLY A 237 -4.89 -7.13 15.48
CA GLY A 237 -3.99 -8.27 15.43
C GLY A 237 -4.37 -9.30 14.36
N ALA A 238 -5.04 -8.88 13.28
CA ALA A 238 -5.38 -9.78 12.19
C ALA A 238 -4.13 -10.44 11.59
N ASP A 239 -3.06 -9.69 11.34
CA ASP A 239 -1.80 -10.20 10.81
C ASP A 239 -1.21 -11.27 11.75
N LEU A 240 -1.24 -11.02 13.06
CA LEU A 240 -0.76 -11.96 14.06
C LEU A 240 -1.62 -13.25 14.10
N HIS A 241 -2.92 -13.11 13.92
CA HIS A 241 -3.85 -14.26 13.83
C HIS A 241 -3.54 -15.12 12.60
N GLU A 242 -3.25 -14.52 11.47
CA GLU A 242 -2.86 -15.18 10.21
C GLU A 242 -1.45 -15.78 10.27
N GLY A 243 -0.63 -15.35 11.25
CA GLY A 243 0.72 -15.81 11.44
C GLY A 243 1.75 -14.99 10.68
N VAL A 244 1.37 -13.80 10.26
CA VAL A 244 2.29 -12.80 9.73
C VAL A 244 2.89 -12.05 10.91
N TYR A 245 4.22 -12.20 11.09
CA TYR A 245 4.93 -11.53 12.19
C TYR A 245 5.52 -10.23 11.69
N THR A 246 4.85 -9.14 12.04
CA THR A 246 5.26 -7.79 11.66
C THR A 246 6.34 -7.23 12.58
N LEU A 247 6.92 -6.10 12.24
CA LEU A 247 8.11 -5.55 12.90
C LEU A 247 7.99 -5.45 14.44
N PRO A 248 6.87 -4.98 15.04
CA PRO A 248 6.72 -4.97 16.48
C PRO A 248 6.82 -6.38 17.12
N VAL A 249 6.24 -7.38 16.43
CA VAL A 249 6.27 -8.77 16.92
C VAL A 249 7.69 -9.35 16.82
N ILE A 250 8.40 -9.06 15.74
CA ILE A 250 9.81 -9.46 15.56
C ILE A 250 10.68 -8.86 16.66
N TYR A 251 10.48 -7.59 17.03
CA TYR A 251 11.21 -6.95 18.11
C TYR A 251 10.88 -7.58 19.48
N ALA A 252 9.59 -7.86 19.76
CA ALA A 252 9.20 -8.57 20.98
C ALA A 252 9.86 -9.93 21.12
N LEU A 253 9.97 -10.68 20.02
CA LEU A 253 10.62 -12.01 19.99
C LEU A 253 12.14 -11.94 20.13
N ARG A 254 12.78 -10.82 19.69
CA ARG A 254 14.24 -10.65 19.69
C ARG A 254 14.75 -10.08 21.00
N ASP A 255 14.18 -8.96 21.45
CA ASP A 255 14.80 -8.06 22.42
C ASP A 255 14.13 -8.07 23.81
N SER A 256 12.95 -8.66 23.94
CA SER A 256 12.23 -8.70 25.20
C SER A 256 12.94 -9.58 26.22
N ALA A 257 13.11 -9.08 27.45
CA ALA A 257 13.51 -9.92 28.59
C ALA A 257 12.54 -11.09 28.81
N ARG A 258 11.32 -10.96 28.30
CA ARG A 258 10.25 -11.96 28.33
C ARG A 258 10.10 -12.73 27.03
N ARG A 259 11.07 -12.71 26.11
CA ARG A 259 10.98 -13.33 24.77
C ARG A 259 10.42 -14.75 24.73
N GLN A 260 10.53 -15.51 25.82
CA GLN A 260 9.96 -16.85 25.93
C GLN A 260 8.43 -16.83 26.03
N GLU A 261 7.83 -15.79 26.63
CA GLU A 261 6.38 -15.69 26.80
C GLU A 261 5.66 -15.50 25.46
N PRO A 262 6.01 -14.49 24.61
CA PRO A 262 5.40 -14.32 23.30
C PRO A 262 5.70 -15.54 22.41
N ARG A 263 6.92 -16.08 22.44
CA ARG A 263 7.27 -17.25 21.66
C ARG A 263 6.38 -18.45 21.98
N THR A 264 6.19 -18.76 23.26
CA THR A 264 5.34 -19.88 23.71
C THR A 264 3.88 -19.69 23.28
N LEU A 265 3.36 -18.45 23.34
CA LEU A 265 2.01 -18.14 22.88
C LEU A 265 1.86 -18.34 21.36
N LEU A 266 2.85 -17.91 20.59
CA LEU A 266 2.82 -17.94 19.13
C LEU A 266 3.16 -19.31 18.53
N GLU A 267 3.88 -20.19 19.26
CA GLU A 267 4.12 -21.58 18.86
C GLU A 267 2.83 -22.43 18.85
N ALA A 268 1.88 -22.08 19.69
CA ALA A 268 0.61 -22.80 19.79
C ALA A 268 -0.41 -22.28 18.76
N ARG A 269 -0.73 -23.10 17.80
CA ARG A 269 -1.71 -22.79 16.75
C ARG A 269 -2.96 -23.68 16.86
N PRO A 270 -4.17 -23.17 16.53
CA PRO A 270 -4.49 -21.78 16.17
C PRO A 270 -4.36 -20.83 17.37
N LEU A 271 -4.10 -19.54 17.07
CA LEU A 271 -4.17 -18.47 18.07
C LEU A 271 -5.64 -18.22 18.41
N ASP A 272 -6.09 -18.77 19.53
CA ASP A 272 -7.43 -18.47 20.05
C ASP A 272 -7.50 -17.04 20.62
N GLY A 273 -8.72 -16.55 20.85
CA GLY A 273 -8.95 -15.18 21.30
C GLY A 273 -8.19 -14.80 22.58
N ALA A 274 -8.03 -15.71 23.53
CA ALA A 274 -7.32 -15.45 24.79
C ALA A 274 -5.80 -15.36 24.57
N ARG A 275 -5.23 -16.24 23.72
CA ARG A 275 -3.79 -16.24 23.41
C ARG A 275 -3.41 -15.05 22.52
N LEU A 276 -4.27 -14.71 21.55
CA LEU A 276 -4.10 -13.51 20.73
C LEU A 276 -4.07 -12.26 21.61
N SER A 277 -5.04 -12.13 22.53
CA SER A 277 -5.07 -11.01 23.47
C SER A 277 -3.80 -10.94 24.33
N ALA A 278 -3.35 -12.06 24.88
CA ALA A 278 -2.13 -12.10 25.68
C ALA A 278 -0.87 -11.75 24.87
N ALA A 279 -0.76 -12.19 23.61
CA ALA A 279 0.34 -11.83 22.74
C ALA A 279 0.33 -10.34 22.39
N LEU A 280 -0.84 -9.79 22.09
CA LEU A 280 -1.01 -8.35 21.83
C LEU A 280 -0.63 -7.50 23.07
N ASP A 281 -1.03 -7.92 24.28
CA ASP A 281 -0.71 -7.21 25.53
C ASP A 281 0.80 -7.17 25.78
N ILE A 282 1.52 -8.25 25.46
CA ILE A 282 2.99 -8.28 25.57
C ILE A 282 3.61 -7.30 24.57
N VAL A 283 3.27 -7.40 23.28
CA VAL A 283 3.84 -6.54 22.24
C VAL A 283 3.54 -5.05 22.51
N ARG A 284 2.36 -4.75 23.07
CA ARG A 284 1.97 -3.37 23.43
C ARG A 284 2.72 -2.82 24.64
N SER A 285 3.25 -3.66 25.53
CA SER A 285 3.80 -3.24 26.82
C SER A 285 5.32 -3.37 26.96
N ASP A 286 6.01 -4.04 26.04
CA ASP A 286 7.43 -4.41 26.19
C ASP A 286 8.41 -3.42 25.51
N GLY A 287 7.92 -2.36 24.89
CA GLY A 287 8.72 -1.37 24.16
C GLY A 287 8.94 -1.69 22.68
N SER A 288 8.45 -2.81 22.17
CA SER A 288 8.59 -3.21 20.76
C SER A 288 7.88 -2.25 19.81
N LEU A 289 6.73 -1.71 20.22
CA LEU A 289 6.01 -0.68 19.47
C LEU A 289 6.82 0.60 19.32
N ASP A 290 7.57 1.03 20.35
CA ASP A 290 8.38 2.24 20.29
C ASP A 290 9.59 2.06 19.36
N GLN A 291 10.16 0.85 19.32
CA GLN A 291 11.19 0.50 18.33
C GLN A 291 10.62 0.55 16.90
N ALA A 292 9.43 0.01 16.66
CA ALA A 292 8.78 0.07 15.35
C ALA A 292 8.41 1.51 14.95
N ARG A 293 7.95 2.36 15.89
CA ARG A 293 7.75 3.80 15.65
C ARG A 293 9.04 4.50 15.26
N THR A 294 10.16 4.13 15.89
CA THR A 294 11.48 4.65 15.51
C THR A 294 11.84 4.26 14.08
N ALA A 295 11.53 3.04 13.66
CA ALA A 295 11.72 2.62 12.27
C ALA A 295 10.86 3.45 11.29
N VAL A 296 9.58 3.71 11.61
CA VAL A 296 8.73 4.62 10.81
C VAL A 296 9.36 6.01 10.72
N SER A 297 9.80 6.58 11.86
CA SER A 297 10.43 7.91 11.89
C SER A 297 11.68 7.96 11.00
N THR A 298 12.48 6.90 10.99
CA THR A 298 13.69 6.80 10.15
C THR A 298 13.34 6.82 8.66
N GLU A 299 12.35 6.02 8.24
CA GLU A 299 11.90 5.99 6.84
C GLU A 299 11.26 7.33 6.43
N VAL A 300 10.46 7.94 7.30
CA VAL A 300 9.87 9.26 7.04
C VAL A 300 10.94 10.33 6.91
N GLN A 301 11.96 10.36 7.77
CA GLN A 301 13.09 11.29 7.65
C GLN A 301 13.83 11.09 6.33
N GLY A 302 14.03 9.84 5.90
CA GLY A 302 14.59 9.51 4.60
C GLY A 302 13.75 10.03 3.44
N ALA A 303 12.42 9.86 3.50
CA ALA A 303 11.49 10.39 2.51
C ALA A 303 11.51 11.92 2.46
N VAL A 304 11.46 12.59 3.61
CA VAL A 304 11.52 14.06 3.70
C VAL A 304 12.84 14.58 3.13
N ALA A 305 13.97 13.98 3.49
CA ALA A 305 15.28 14.38 2.97
C ALA A 305 15.34 14.26 1.43
N LEU A 306 14.76 13.20 0.86
CA LEU A 306 14.66 13.04 -0.58
C LEU A 306 13.72 14.09 -1.21
N ALA A 307 12.55 14.34 -0.61
CA ALA A 307 11.64 15.37 -1.08
C ALA A 307 12.28 16.76 -1.07
N GLU A 308 13.05 17.11 -0.06
CA GLU A 308 13.76 18.39 0.05
C GLU A 308 14.80 18.62 -1.04
N THR A 309 15.28 17.55 -1.70
CA THR A 309 16.16 17.65 -2.88
C THR A 309 15.43 17.96 -4.17
N LEU A 310 14.09 17.87 -4.18
CA LEU A 310 13.26 18.22 -5.32
C LEU A 310 13.13 19.77 -5.45
N PRO A 311 12.82 20.30 -6.64
CA PRO A 311 12.59 21.73 -6.83
C PRO A 311 11.55 22.27 -5.82
N PRO A 312 11.81 23.45 -5.22
CA PRO A 312 10.91 24.04 -4.25
C PRO A 312 9.56 24.40 -4.89
N GLY A 313 8.47 24.11 -4.19
CA GLY A 313 7.13 24.40 -4.70
C GLY A 313 6.05 23.61 -3.96
N ARG A 314 4.80 23.88 -4.31
CA ARG A 314 3.61 23.33 -3.65
C ARG A 314 3.58 21.80 -3.63
N ALA A 315 4.00 21.16 -4.74
CA ALA A 315 4.03 19.70 -4.84
C ALA A 315 5.07 19.08 -3.90
N ARG A 316 6.28 19.67 -3.80
CA ARG A 316 7.30 19.24 -2.84
C ARG A 316 6.77 19.34 -1.40
N ASP A 317 6.17 20.48 -1.06
CA ASP A 317 5.66 20.70 0.30
C ASP A 317 4.50 19.73 0.62
N ALA A 318 3.69 19.37 -0.38
CA ALA A 318 2.66 18.34 -0.24
C ALA A 318 3.26 16.93 -0.03
N LEU A 319 4.34 16.57 -0.72
CA LEU A 319 5.04 15.28 -0.50
C LEU A 319 5.65 15.21 0.89
N VAL A 320 6.29 16.29 1.38
CA VAL A 320 6.81 16.37 2.75
C VAL A 320 5.69 16.19 3.76
N HIS A 321 4.60 16.94 3.62
CA HIS A 321 3.44 16.82 4.51
C HIS A 321 2.83 15.40 4.52
N LEU A 322 2.78 14.74 3.36
CA LEU A 322 2.30 13.38 3.25
C LEU A 322 3.17 12.39 4.03
N ALA A 323 4.50 12.54 3.97
CA ALA A 323 5.42 11.71 4.72
C ALA A 323 5.27 11.93 6.24
N GLU A 324 5.20 13.19 6.69
CA GLU A 324 4.99 13.55 8.10
C GLU A 324 3.66 13.02 8.63
N PHE A 325 2.59 13.06 7.81
CA PHE A 325 1.29 12.51 8.18
C PHE A 325 1.36 11.01 8.47
N ILE A 326 2.16 10.24 7.72
CA ILE A 326 2.33 8.80 7.97
C ILE A 326 2.95 8.55 9.34
N ALA A 327 3.95 9.33 9.76
CA ALA A 327 4.51 9.23 11.10
C ALA A 327 3.45 9.57 12.18
N ALA A 328 2.79 10.70 12.02
CA ALA A 328 1.84 11.21 13.01
C ALA A 328 0.68 10.24 13.31
N ARG A 329 0.21 9.47 12.32
CA ARG A 329 -0.95 8.57 12.50
C ARG A 329 -0.68 7.36 13.40
N CYS A 330 0.58 6.94 13.56
CA CYS A 330 0.99 5.84 14.46
C CYS A 330 1.74 6.34 15.70
N GLY A 331 1.86 7.68 15.87
CA GLY A 331 2.55 8.30 17.00
C GLY A 331 4.07 8.16 16.92
N ALA A 332 4.62 8.15 15.70
CA ALA A 332 6.05 8.09 15.42
C ALA A 332 6.63 9.50 15.20
#